data_a9b717a05fc694afe62856852cbe9388
#
_entry.id   a9b717a05fc694afe62856852cbe9388
#
_cell.length_a   1.000
_cell.length_b   1.000
_cell.length_c   1.000
_cell.angle_alpha   90.00
_cell.angle_beta   90.00
_cell.angle_gamma   90.00
#
_symmetry.space_group_name_H-M   'P 1'
#
loop_
_entity.id
_entity.type
_entity.pdbx_description
1 polymer ?
#
loop_
_entity_poly.entity_id
_entity_poly.type
_entity_poly.pdbx_seq_one_letter_code
_entity_poly.pdbx_strand_id
1 'polypeptide(L)'
;MIDRPSRIEAFEALSKFVAGETTNDDYESEYPLPELFGRKSSLDPAIGAIYEMSWSWFDDFHPHKLEGAYALDEETMQIAQRCLAFLQSDAEYRWKETRFIKVGSMISNLVTLGLVRRHLSIEERLAAHLNQPDGDASCWPFFSRGEYDVATGHPRS
;
A
#
# COMPACT_ATOMS: atom_id res chain seq x y z
N MET A 1 -4.06 8.26 -14.96
CA MET A 1 -3.70 7.47 -16.17
C MET A 1 -3.05 6.18 -15.71
N ILE A 2 -3.50 5.04 -16.22
CA ILE A 2 -3.02 3.71 -15.80
C ILE A 2 -1.71 3.39 -16.53
N ASP A 3 -0.65 3.09 -15.78
CA ASP A 3 0.64 2.63 -16.29
C ASP A 3 0.75 1.11 -16.09
N ARG A 4 0.30 0.34 -17.08
CA ARG A 4 0.26 -1.12 -17.02
C ARG A 4 1.63 -1.78 -16.79
N PRO A 5 2.70 -1.42 -17.50
CA PRO A 5 4.01 -2.00 -17.24
C PRO A 5 4.44 -1.83 -15.78
N SER A 6 4.36 -0.60 -15.25
CA SER A 6 4.74 -0.35 -13.85
C SER A 6 3.80 -1.02 -12.84
N ARG A 7 2.49 -1.20 -13.16
CA ARG A 7 1.60 -2.00 -12.29
C ARG A 7 1.98 -3.47 -12.24
N ILE A 8 2.42 -4.05 -13.35
CA ILE A 8 2.88 -5.46 -13.38
C ILE A 8 4.14 -5.61 -12.53
N GLU A 9 5.12 -4.72 -12.68
CA GLU A 9 6.34 -4.73 -11.86
C GLU A 9 6.02 -4.55 -10.37
N ALA A 10 5.14 -3.61 -10.03
CA ALA A 10 4.69 -3.39 -8.65
C ALA A 10 3.96 -4.61 -8.08
N PHE A 11 3.10 -5.25 -8.88
CA PHE A 11 2.40 -6.47 -8.48
C PHE A 11 3.37 -7.62 -8.19
N GLU A 12 4.36 -7.84 -9.08
CA GLU A 12 5.34 -8.91 -8.91
C GLU A 12 6.19 -8.70 -7.64
N ALA A 13 6.72 -7.49 -7.43
CA ALA A 13 7.51 -7.16 -6.25
C ALA A 13 6.68 -7.31 -4.96
N LEU A 14 5.46 -6.72 -4.92
CA LEU A 14 4.58 -6.79 -3.76
C LEU A 14 4.12 -8.23 -3.46
N SER A 15 3.80 -9.01 -4.50
CA SER A 15 3.36 -10.41 -4.35
C SER A 15 4.42 -11.28 -3.69
N LYS A 16 5.68 -11.19 -4.14
CA LYS A 16 6.81 -11.92 -3.55
C LYS A 16 7.04 -11.51 -2.09
N PHE A 17 6.96 -10.21 -1.81
CA PHE A 17 7.15 -9.69 -0.46
C PHE A 17 6.07 -10.17 0.50
N VAL A 18 4.79 -10.06 0.12
CA VAL A 18 3.65 -10.53 0.93
C VAL A 18 3.68 -12.04 1.13
N ALA A 19 4.20 -12.80 0.14
CA ALA A 19 4.41 -14.24 0.26
C ALA A 19 5.60 -14.64 1.15
N GLY A 20 6.40 -13.68 1.64
CA GLY A 20 7.63 -13.95 2.40
C GLY A 20 8.76 -14.53 1.56
N GLU A 21 8.72 -14.35 0.24
CA GLU A 21 9.75 -14.86 -0.68
C GLU A 21 10.97 -13.96 -0.72
N THR A 22 10.77 -12.63 -0.63
CA THR A 22 11.81 -11.60 -0.67
C THR A 22 11.89 -10.84 0.65
N THR A 23 13.03 -10.18 0.90
CA THR A 23 13.20 -9.29 2.05
C THR A 23 12.62 -7.91 1.76
N ASN A 24 12.47 -7.06 2.81
CA ASN A 24 12.12 -5.65 2.65
C ASN A 24 13.10 -4.90 1.74
N ASP A 25 14.42 -5.15 1.85
CA ASP A 25 15.44 -4.53 1.00
C ASP A 25 15.29 -4.94 -0.47
N ASP A 26 15.02 -6.23 -0.74
CA ASP A 26 14.76 -6.72 -2.10
C ASP A 26 13.49 -6.08 -2.66
N TYR A 27 12.41 -6.04 -1.85
CA TYR A 27 11.15 -5.41 -2.22
C TYR A 27 11.34 -3.94 -2.59
N GLU A 28 12.02 -3.14 -1.76
CA GLU A 28 12.31 -1.74 -2.05
C GLU A 28 13.14 -1.56 -3.32
N SER A 29 14.08 -2.47 -3.57
CA SER A 29 14.94 -2.42 -4.76
C SER A 29 14.20 -2.78 -6.04
N GLU A 30 13.24 -3.70 -5.99
CA GLU A 30 12.47 -4.20 -7.15
C GLU A 30 11.23 -3.35 -7.44
N TYR A 31 10.65 -2.67 -6.43
CA TYR A 31 9.42 -1.92 -6.61
C TYR A 31 9.63 -0.67 -7.49
N PRO A 32 8.74 -0.39 -8.48
CA PRO A 32 8.91 0.71 -9.44
C PRO A 32 8.56 2.08 -8.82
N LEU A 33 9.45 2.58 -7.97
CA LEU A 33 9.28 3.88 -7.30
C LEU A 33 9.41 5.07 -8.24
N PRO A 34 8.72 6.18 -7.95
CA PRO A 34 8.90 7.45 -8.65
C PRO A 34 10.33 8.01 -8.53
N GLU A 35 10.68 8.94 -9.41
CA GLU A 35 12.02 9.53 -9.67
C GLU A 35 12.90 9.97 -8.48
N LEU A 36 12.43 9.96 -7.25
CA LEU A 36 13.26 10.31 -6.07
C LEU A 36 14.56 9.49 -6.00
N PHE A 37 14.62 8.35 -6.70
CA PHE A 37 15.79 7.46 -6.73
C PHE A 37 16.36 7.22 -8.14
N GLY A 38 16.07 8.10 -9.11
CA GLY A 38 16.64 8.03 -10.46
C GLY A 38 16.04 6.94 -11.36
N ARG A 39 14.93 6.32 -10.98
CA ARG A 39 14.17 5.40 -11.83
C ARG A 39 13.06 6.15 -12.58
N LYS A 40 12.60 5.60 -13.72
CA LYS A 40 11.47 6.17 -14.47
C LYS A 40 10.27 6.30 -13.53
N SER A 41 9.81 7.53 -13.34
CA SER A 41 8.59 7.83 -12.59
C SER A 41 7.40 7.18 -13.29
N SER A 42 6.70 6.28 -12.61
CA SER A 42 5.37 5.90 -13.04
C SER A 42 4.43 7.11 -12.90
N LEU A 43 3.66 7.38 -13.95
CA LEU A 43 2.61 8.41 -13.91
C LEU A 43 1.34 7.91 -13.21
N ASP A 44 1.33 6.67 -12.76
CA ASP A 44 0.20 6.06 -12.05
C ASP A 44 0.32 6.32 -10.54
N PRO A 45 -0.54 7.19 -9.97
CA PRO A 45 -0.47 7.54 -8.54
C PRO A 45 -0.73 6.35 -7.60
N ALA A 46 -1.39 5.28 -8.09
CA ALA A 46 -1.61 4.08 -7.30
C ALA A 46 -0.32 3.43 -6.84
N ILE A 47 0.72 3.45 -7.67
CA ILE A 47 2.00 2.81 -7.38
C ILE A 47 2.66 3.46 -6.17
N GLY A 48 2.72 4.79 -6.15
CA GLY A 48 3.25 5.53 -5.01
C GLY A 48 2.43 5.34 -3.74
N ALA A 49 1.10 5.38 -3.85
CA ALA A 49 0.20 5.24 -2.71
C ALA A 49 0.26 3.83 -2.08
N ILE A 50 0.34 2.78 -2.90
CA ILE A 50 0.48 1.40 -2.43
C ILE A 50 1.85 1.19 -1.78
N TYR A 51 2.92 1.75 -2.35
CA TYR A 51 4.24 1.70 -1.74
C TYR A 51 4.27 2.37 -0.37
N GLU A 52 3.73 3.60 -0.24
CA GLU A 52 3.66 4.31 1.03
C GLU A 52 2.88 3.52 2.10
N MET A 53 1.83 2.80 1.70
CA MET A 53 1.09 1.91 2.60
C MET A 53 1.93 0.72 3.02
N SER A 54 2.56 0.02 2.07
CA SER A 54 3.35 -1.18 2.35
C SER A 54 4.59 -0.88 3.19
N TRP A 55 5.12 0.33 3.11
CA TRP A 55 6.24 0.77 3.95
C TRP A 55 5.92 0.79 5.45
N SER A 56 4.64 0.84 5.81
CA SER A 56 4.21 0.72 7.20
C SER A 56 4.19 -0.73 7.74
N TRP A 57 4.44 -1.73 6.89
CA TRP A 57 4.33 -3.16 7.23
C TRP A 57 5.64 -3.78 7.72
N PHE A 58 6.76 -3.10 7.55
CA PHE A 58 8.09 -3.57 7.94
C PHE A 58 8.90 -2.46 8.63
N ASP A 59 10.02 -2.83 9.23
CA ASP A 59 11.00 -1.89 9.74
C ASP A 59 12.25 -1.86 8.85
N ASP A 60 12.94 -0.73 8.82
CA ASP A 60 14.13 -0.51 7.98
C ASP A 60 15.44 -0.78 8.72
N PHE A 61 15.38 -1.37 9.92
CA PHE A 61 16.59 -1.55 10.74
C PHE A 61 17.46 -2.72 10.26
N HIS A 62 16.86 -3.70 9.63
CA HIS A 62 17.57 -4.86 9.09
C HIS A 62 16.74 -5.61 8.03
N PRO A 63 17.39 -6.30 7.07
CA PRO A 63 16.70 -7.13 6.09
C PRO A 63 15.92 -8.26 6.77
N HIS A 64 14.64 -8.36 6.46
CA HIS A 64 13.77 -9.44 6.95
C HIS A 64 12.64 -9.75 5.96
N LYS A 65 12.03 -10.92 6.12
CA LYS A 65 10.86 -11.35 5.38
C LYS A 65 9.60 -11.19 6.23
N LEU A 66 8.43 -11.08 5.59
CA LEU A 66 7.13 -11.00 6.27
C LEU A 66 6.69 -12.38 6.81
N GLU A 67 7.51 -12.97 7.68
CA GLU A 67 7.24 -14.29 8.29
C GLU A 67 7.58 -14.30 9.80
N GLY A 68 7.02 -15.25 10.53
CA GLY A 68 7.28 -15.37 11.97
C GLY A 68 6.86 -14.14 12.76
N ALA A 69 7.82 -13.48 13.42
CA ALA A 69 7.57 -12.27 14.21
C ALA A 69 7.21 -11.03 13.34
N TYR A 70 7.56 -11.06 12.06
CA TYR A 70 7.26 -10.00 11.08
C TYR A 70 6.07 -10.34 10.18
N ALA A 71 5.40 -11.47 10.41
CA ALA A 71 4.21 -11.83 9.64
C ALA A 71 3.13 -10.74 9.76
N LEU A 72 2.47 -10.43 8.63
CA LEU A 72 1.34 -9.51 8.63
C LEU A 72 0.19 -10.07 9.46
N ASP A 73 -0.46 -9.20 10.22
CA ASP A 73 -1.73 -9.55 10.85
C ASP A 73 -2.86 -9.69 9.80
N GLU A 74 -4.01 -10.21 10.22
CA GLU A 74 -5.12 -10.48 9.32
C GLU A 74 -5.64 -9.22 8.61
N GLU A 75 -5.73 -8.10 9.33
CA GLU A 75 -6.19 -6.82 8.78
C GLU A 75 -5.23 -6.30 7.70
N THR A 76 -3.93 -6.29 8.01
CA THR A 76 -2.88 -5.87 7.07
C THR A 76 -2.81 -6.79 5.85
N MET A 77 -2.97 -8.10 6.05
CA MET A 77 -3.00 -9.06 4.95
C MET A 77 -4.19 -8.81 4.00
N GLN A 78 -5.37 -8.47 4.54
CA GLN A 78 -6.53 -8.11 3.72
C GLN A 78 -6.26 -6.83 2.90
N ILE A 79 -5.56 -5.84 3.46
CA ILE A 79 -5.17 -4.64 2.73
C ILE A 79 -4.17 -4.99 1.63
N ALA A 80 -3.17 -5.83 1.92
CA ALA A 80 -2.19 -6.29 0.94
C ALA A 80 -2.87 -7.02 -0.24
N GLN A 81 -3.85 -7.88 0.03
CA GLN A 81 -4.63 -8.56 -1.00
C GLN A 81 -5.45 -7.58 -1.86
N ARG A 82 -6.04 -6.54 -1.26
CA ARG A 82 -6.72 -5.47 -2.02
C ARG A 82 -5.75 -4.69 -2.91
N CYS A 83 -4.54 -4.39 -2.41
CA CYS A 83 -3.50 -3.74 -3.22
C CYS A 83 -3.10 -4.60 -4.42
N LEU A 84 -2.88 -5.90 -4.22
CA LEU A 84 -2.58 -6.84 -5.31
C LEU A 84 -3.71 -6.91 -6.35
N ALA A 85 -4.96 -7.02 -5.90
CA ALA A 85 -6.12 -7.02 -6.80
C ALA A 85 -6.25 -5.71 -7.58
N PHE A 86 -5.94 -4.56 -6.93
CA PHE A 86 -5.99 -3.26 -7.59
C PHE A 86 -4.92 -3.14 -8.69
N LEU A 87 -3.69 -3.57 -8.43
CA LEU A 87 -2.60 -3.52 -9.40
C LEU A 87 -2.89 -4.37 -10.65
N GLN A 88 -3.65 -5.46 -10.52
CA GLN A 88 -4.10 -6.29 -11.63
C GLN A 88 -5.33 -5.73 -12.37
N SER A 89 -6.06 -4.81 -11.76
CA SER A 89 -7.32 -4.27 -12.31
C SER A 89 -7.10 -3.10 -13.27
N ASP A 90 -8.17 -2.75 -14.03
CA ASP A 90 -8.27 -1.52 -14.82
C ASP A 90 -8.85 -0.34 -14.02
N ALA A 91 -8.93 -0.46 -12.70
CA ALA A 91 -9.44 0.62 -11.87
C ALA A 91 -8.47 1.81 -11.84
N GLU A 92 -9.01 3.02 -11.98
CA GLU A 92 -8.22 4.24 -11.81
C GLU A 92 -8.12 4.61 -10.33
N TYR A 93 -6.91 5.00 -9.89
CA TYR A 93 -6.71 5.52 -8.55
C TYR A 93 -7.29 6.93 -8.44
N ARG A 94 -8.35 7.09 -7.65
CA ARG A 94 -9.12 8.33 -7.53
C ARG A 94 -8.95 9.05 -6.19
N TRP A 95 -8.23 8.45 -5.24
CA TRP A 95 -7.96 9.09 -3.97
C TRP A 95 -7.07 10.32 -4.17
N LYS A 96 -7.44 11.44 -3.58
CA LYS A 96 -6.63 12.65 -3.63
C LYS A 96 -5.44 12.48 -2.71
N GLU A 97 -4.23 12.64 -3.25
CA GLU A 97 -3.02 12.70 -2.43
C GLU A 97 -3.13 13.87 -1.45
N THR A 98 -3.30 13.57 -0.19
CA THR A 98 -3.06 14.56 0.86
C THR A 98 -1.55 14.62 1.08
N ARG A 99 -0.91 15.70 0.67
CA ARG A 99 0.54 15.98 0.84
C ARG A 99 1.04 15.83 2.30
N PHE A 100 0.16 15.58 3.25
CA PHE A 100 0.46 15.40 4.66
C PHE A 100 0.98 14.00 5.03
N ILE A 101 0.84 13.00 4.16
CA ILE A 101 1.35 11.64 4.44
C ILE A 101 2.87 11.65 4.56
N LYS A 102 3.55 12.44 3.69
CA LYS A 102 5.04 12.50 3.66
C LYS A 102 5.69 13.11 4.92
N VAL A 103 5.02 14.00 5.61
CA VAL A 103 5.57 14.67 6.80
C VAL A 103 5.12 13.97 8.08
N GLY A 104 3.90 13.45 8.12
CA GLY A 104 3.33 12.80 9.29
C GLY A 104 4.01 11.47 9.62
N SER A 105 4.34 10.64 8.62
CA SER A 105 4.99 9.34 8.86
C SER A 105 6.45 9.50 9.30
N MET A 106 7.22 10.44 8.71
CA MET A 106 8.59 10.73 9.15
C MET A 106 8.64 11.28 10.58
N ILE A 107 7.72 12.17 10.94
CA ILE A 107 7.68 12.75 12.30
C ILE A 107 7.14 11.74 13.31
N SER A 108 6.15 10.94 12.97
CA SER A 108 5.60 9.90 13.85
C SER A 108 6.65 8.84 14.20
N ASN A 109 7.46 8.40 13.22
CA ASN A 109 8.53 7.43 13.47
C ASN A 109 9.70 8.03 14.27
N LEU A 110 9.95 9.33 14.13
CA LEU A 110 11.04 10.00 14.86
C LEU A 110 10.67 10.38 16.31
N VAL A 111 9.40 10.72 16.56
CA VAL A 111 8.93 11.20 17.88
C VAL A 111 8.49 10.07 18.80
N THR A 112 8.07 8.92 18.26
CA THR A 112 7.50 7.87 19.10
C THR A 112 8.50 6.84 19.61
N LEU A 113 9.79 6.85 19.21
CA LEU A 113 10.82 5.92 19.78
C LEU A 113 10.23 4.57 20.26
N GLY A 114 9.29 4.00 19.53
CA GLY A 114 8.67 2.71 19.86
C GLY A 114 7.74 2.66 21.08
N LEU A 115 7.49 3.77 21.79
CA LEU A 115 6.84 3.77 23.11
C LEU A 115 5.32 4.06 23.09
N VAL A 116 4.76 4.51 21.98
CA VAL A 116 3.31 4.72 21.87
C VAL A 116 2.78 4.17 20.54
N ARG A 117 2.90 2.86 20.33
CA ARG A 117 1.98 2.12 19.46
C ARG A 117 0.61 2.03 20.14
N ARG A 118 -0.08 3.14 20.25
CA ARG A 118 -1.51 3.11 20.50
C ARG A 118 -2.16 2.63 19.21
N HIS A 119 -2.74 1.43 19.26
CA HIS A 119 -3.45 0.72 18.22
C HIS A 119 -4.64 1.52 17.67
N LEU A 120 -4.35 2.51 16.82
CA LEU A 120 -5.33 2.89 15.81
C LEU A 120 -5.23 1.82 14.74
N SER A 121 -6.31 1.14 14.41
CA SER A 121 -6.34 0.20 13.30
C SER A 121 -5.85 0.89 12.04
N ILE A 122 -5.27 0.14 11.10
CA ILE A 122 -4.83 0.72 9.82
C ILE A 122 -6.02 1.34 9.09
N GLU A 123 -7.22 0.76 9.25
CA GLU A 123 -8.47 1.32 8.72
C GLU A 123 -8.81 2.69 9.32
N GLU A 124 -8.64 2.89 10.62
CA GLU A 124 -8.83 4.21 11.25
C GLU A 124 -7.82 5.23 10.75
N ARG A 125 -6.57 4.82 10.51
CA ARG A 125 -5.54 5.68 9.90
C ARG A 125 -5.89 6.03 8.46
N LEU A 126 -6.31 5.04 7.66
CA LEU A 126 -6.80 5.24 6.31
C LEU A 126 -8.01 6.18 6.29
N ALA A 127 -9.01 5.94 7.12
CA ALA A 127 -10.21 6.77 7.20
C ALA A 127 -9.89 8.23 7.59
N ALA A 128 -8.95 8.44 8.52
CA ALA A 128 -8.51 9.77 8.91
C ALA A 128 -7.76 10.52 7.80
N HIS A 129 -7.01 9.78 6.95
CA HIS A 129 -6.20 10.36 5.87
C HIS A 129 -6.97 10.49 4.55
N LEU A 130 -7.93 9.59 4.31
CA LEU A 130 -8.74 9.52 3.11
C LEU A 130 -10.11 10.22 3.26
N ASN A 131 -10.20 11.27 4.06
CA ASN A 131 -11.45 11.97 4.34
C ASN A 131 -12.09 12.57 3.06
N GLN A 132 -12.59 11.67 2.21
CA GLN A 132 -13.33 12.02 0.99
C GLN A 132 -14.76 11.51 1.12
N PRO A 133 -15.76 12.41 1.02
CA PRO A 133 -17.17 12.06 1.26
C PRO A 133 -17.72 11.02 0.28
N ASP A 134 -17.08 10.84 -0.87
CA ASP A 134 -17.55 9.96 -1.94
C ASP A 134 -16.76 8.62 -2.04
N GLY A 135 -15.74 8.44 -1.20
CA GLY A 135 -14.89 7.24 -1.21
C GLY A 135 -15.16 6.30 -0.04
N ASP A 136 -15.03 5.01 -0.26
CA ASP A 136 -15.11 3.98 0.78
C ASP A 136 -13.70 3.51 1.20
N ALA A 137 -13.19 4.08 2.29
CA ALA A 137 -11.86 3.78 2.81
C ALA A 137 -11.66 2.29 3.14
N SER A 138 -12.73 1.54 3.47
CA SER A 138 -12.65 0.11 3.74
C SER A 138 -12.28 -0.73 2.50
N CYS A 139 -12.44 -0.14 1.31
CA CYS A 139 -12.11 -0.77 0.02
C CYS A 139 -10.80 -0.25 -0.57
N TRP A 140 -10.10 0.65 0.13
CA TRP A 140 -8.83 1.18 -0.39
C TRP A 140 -7.90 0.04 -0.88
N PRO A 141 -7.20 0.17 -2.03
CA PRO A 141 -7.04 1.34 -2.89
C PRO A 141 -8.17 1.56 -3.92
N PHE A 142 -9.17 0.68 -4.00
CA PHE A 142 -10.39 0.95 -4.77
C PHE A 142 -11.17 2.11 -4.16
N PHE A 143 -11.85 2.88 -5.00
CA PHE A 143 -12.60 4.03 -4.53
C PHE A 143 -13.97 3.66 -3.97
N SER A 144 -14.52 2.52 -4.38
CA SER A 144 -15.82 2.01 -3.93
C SER A 144 -15.85 0.49 -3.86
N ARG A 145 -16.77 -0.02 -3.06
CA ARG A 145 -17.04 -1.46 -2.95
C ARG A 145 -17.40 -2.08 -4.30
N GLY A 146 -18.15 -1.36 -5.14
CA GLY A 146 -18.53 -1.85 -6.46
C GLY A 146 -17.34 -2.06 -7.40
N GLU A 147 -16.31 -1.21 -7.33
CA GLU A 147 -15.07 -1.41 -8.11
C GLU A 147 -14.30 -2.63 -7.63
N TYR A 148 -14.19 -2.79 -6.32
CA TYR A 148 -13.56 -3.95 -5.70
C TYR A 148 -14.26 -5.26 -6.10
N ASP A 149 -15.58 -5.31 -6.01
CA ASP A 149 -16.37 -6.51 -6.35
C ASP A 149 -16.20 -6.89 -7.83
N VAL A 150 -16.19 -5.91 -8.73
CA VAL A 150 -15.91 -6.13 -10.16
C VAL A 150 -14.52 -6.68 -10.39
N ALA A 151 -13.50 -6.10 -9.75
CA ALA A 151 -12.10 -6.49 -9.91
C ALA A 151 -11.82 -7.90 -9.37
N THR A 152 -12.51 -8.31 -8.31
CA THR A 152 -12.32 -9.62 -7.65
C THR A 152 -13.28 -10.70 -8.16
N GLY A 153 -14.16 -10.38 -9.12
CA GLY A 153 -15.12 -11.33 -9.67
C GLY A 153 -16.24 -11.73 -8.70
N HIS A 154 -16.52 -10.92 -7.68
CA HIS A 154 -17.65 -11.09 -6.79
C HIS A 154 -18.83 -10.20 -7.26
N PRO A 155 -19.70 -10.69 -8.15
CA PRO A 155 -20.86 -9.91 -8.57
C PRO A 155 -21.81 -9.73 -7.37
N ARG A 156 -22.40 -8.52 -7.26
CA ARG A 156 -23.43 -8.25 -6.24
C ARG A 156 -24.54 -9.29 -6.33
N SER A 157 -24.79 -9.99 -5.25
CA SER A 157 -26.02 -10.73 -5.01
C SER A 157 -27.21 -9.79 -4.81
#